data_b57faaf910befa7806ae84e56a6338b9
#
_entry.id   b57faaf910befa7806ae84e56a6338b9
#
_cell.length_a   1.000
_cell.length_b   1.000
_cell.length_c   1.000
_cell.angle_alpha   90.00
_cell.angle_beta   90.00
_cell.angle_gamma   90.00
#
_symmetry.space_group_name_H-M   'P 1'
#
loop_
_entity.id
_entity.type
_entity.pdbx_description
1 polymer ?
#
loop_
_entity_poly.entity_id
_entity_poly.type
_entity_poly.pdbx_seq_one_letter_code
_entity_poly.pdbx_strand_id
1 'polypeptide(L)'
;LISMSFLFRFLYFIKRKIRALFVLRKIHFIGDSHAEVFWNMEFSPWYFWRLTPKIKVVHGATATGLANPNSKTQALGIFENYLKEKVNKDDYVVFQLGEVDCGFAIWFRAEKRGLSIKKQTQLAIDNYSNLIQKSSAINGKKTIVCSAVLPTIQEGSNF
;
A
#
# COMPACT_ATOMS: atom_id res chain seq x y z
N LEU A 1 -33.32 -23.53 -9.08
CA LEU A 1 -32.10 -23.38 -9.91
C LEU A 1 -31.15 -22.44 -9.18
N ILE A 2 -30.16 -23.00 -8.46
CA ILE A 2 -29.09 -22.21 -7.81
C ILE A 2 -28.26 -21.60 -8.93
N SER A 3 -28.16 -20.26 -8.93
CA SER A 3 -27.41 -19.56 -9.97
C SER A 3 -25.94 -20.01 -9.94
N MET A 4 -25.37 -20.27 -11.12
CA MET A 4 -23.97 -20.69 -11.27
C MET A 4 -23.00 -19.73 -10.55
N SER A 5 -23.35 -18.45 -10.46
CA SER A 5 -22.61 -17.44 -9.71
C SER A 5 -22.61 -17.66 -8.19
N PHE A 6 -23.73 -18.18 -7.64
CA PHE A 6 -23.82 -18.49 -6.20
C PHE A 6 -22.95 -19.72 -5.85
N LEU A 7 -22.97 -20.75 -6.69
CA LEU A 7 -22.13 -21.93 -6.51
C LEU A 7 -20.64 -21.58 -6.55
N PHE A 8 -20.21 -20.73 -7.50
CA PHE A 8 -18.85 -20.24 -7.58
C PHE A 8 -18.43 -19.45 -6.33
N ARG A 9 -19.29 -18.55 -5.83
CA ARG A 9 -19.05 -17.78 -4.60
C ARG A 9 -18.96 -18.69 -3.37
N PHE A 10 -19.81 -19.68 -3.28
CA PHE A 10 -19.82 -20.64 -2.19
C PHE A 10 -18.58 -21.53 -2.18
N LEU A 11 -18.18 -22.09 -3.32
CA LEU A 11 -16.97 -22.87 -3.47
C LEU A 11 -15.70 -22.02 -3.19
N TYR A 12 -15.71 -20.77 -3.60
CA TYR A 12 -14.65 -19.82 -3.28
C TYR A 12 -14.56 -19.56 -1.78
N PHE A 13 -15.70 -19.35 -1.11
CA PHE A 13 -15.75 -19.16 0.35
C PHE A 13 -15.22 -20.38 1.11
N ILE A 14 -15.61 -21.59 0.71
CA ILE A 14 -15.11 -22.84 1.31
C ILE A 14 -13.60 -22.98 1.08
N LYS A 15 -13.11 -22.77 -0.14
CA LYS A 15 -11.66 -22.76 -0.44
C LYS A 15 -10.92 -21.76 0.45
N ARG A 16 -11.45 -20.57 0.64
CA ARG A 16 -10.86 -19.54 1.50
C ARG A 16 -10.78 -19.97 2.97
N LYS A 17 -11.81 -20.63 3.50
CA LYS A 17 -11.84 -21.15 4.87
C LYS A 17 -10.85 -22.29 5.06
N ILE A 18 -10.80 -23.25 4.13
CA ILE A 18 -9.84 -24.37 4.16
C ILE A 18 -8.41 -23.85 4.05
N ARG A 19 -8.14 -22.89 3.17
CA ARG A 19 -6.83 -22.23 3.06
C ARG A 19 -6.41 -21.55 4.37
N ALA A 20 -7.31 -20.87 5.05
CA ALA A 20 -7.00 -20.19 6.30
C ALA A 20 -6.51 -21.15 7.42
N LEU A 21 -6.83 -22.43 7.31
CA LEU A 21 -6.36 -23.48 8.24
C LEU A 21 -4.91 -23.93 7.97
N PHE A 22 -4.43 -23.76 6.72
CA PHE A 22 -3.11 -24.23 6.29
C PHE A 22 -2.10 -23.11 6.00
N VAL A 23 -2.54 -21.84 5.95
CA VAL A 23 -1.68 -20.70 5.65
C VAL A 23 -1.28 -20.00 6.94
N LEU A 24 -0.03 -20.18 7.32
CA LEU A 24 0.56 -19.62 8.53
C LEU A 24 1.04 -18.17 8.37
N ARG A 25 1.12 -17.66 7.14
CA ARG A 25 1.69 -16.32 6.86
C ARG A 25 0.74 -15.48 6.01
N LYS A 26 0.76 -14.18 6.26
CA LYS A 26 0.03 -13.20 5.47
C LYS A 26 0.99 -12.33 4.66
N ILE A 27 0.49 -11.75 3.58
CA ILE A 27 1.14 -10.69 2.85
C ILE A 27 0.24 -9.46 2.87
N HIS A 28 0.72 -8.39 3.46
CA HIS A 28 -0.02 -7.15 3.65
C HIS A 28 0.42 -6.12 2.61
N PHE A 29 -0.48 -5.72 1.74
CA PHE A 29 -0.28 -4.63 0.79
C PHE A 29 -0.81 -3.34 1.42
N ILE A 30 0.04 -2.35 1.58
CA ILE A 30 -0.25 -1.09 2.27
C ILE A 30 0.13 0.07 1.36
N GLY A 31 -0.79 1.00 1.12
CA GLY A 31 -0.47 2.13 0.26
C GLY A 31 -1.61 3.11 0.01
N ASP A 32 -1.43 3.91 -1.03
CA ASP A 32 -2.47 4.79 -1.58
C ASP A 32 -3.44 4.00 -2.48
N SER A 33 -4.25 4.72 -3.29
CA SER A 33 -5.21 4.09 -4.20
C SER A 33 -4.57 3.11 -5.21
N HIS A 34 -3.30 3.27 -5.55
CA HIS A 34 -2.61 2.37 -6.48
C HIS A 34 -2.38 0.98 -5.88
N ALA A 35 -2.38 0.86 -4.56
CA ALA A 35 -2.33 -0.46 -3.91
C ALA A 35 -3.59 -1.30 -4.13
N GLU A 36 -4.67 -0.73 -4.67
CA GLU A 36 -5.89 -1.47 -5.02
C GLU A 36 -5.68 -2.50 -6.13
N VAL A 37 -4.66 -2.34 -6.96
CA VAL A 37 -4.29 -3.33 -7.99
C VAL A 37 -4.09 -4.73 -7.38
N PHE A 38 -3.66 -4.79 -6.13
CA PHE A 38 -3.44 -6.03 -5.41
C PHE A 38 -4.73 -6.72 -4.94
N TRP A 39 -5.91 -6.06 -5.01
CA TRP A 39 -7.18 -6.73 -4.68
C TRP A 39 -7.47 -7.93 -5.58
N ASN A 40 -7.08 -7.86 -6.84
CA ASN A 40 -7.24 -8.97 -7.76
C ASN A 40 -6.37 -10.19 -7.40
N MET A 41 -5.34 -10.01 -6.59
CA MET A 41 -4.48 -11.12 -6.14
C MET A 41 -5.21 -12.06 -5.16
N GLU A 42 -6.24 -11.57 -4.44
CA GLU A 42 -7.09 -12.43 -3.61
C GLU A 42 -7.81 -13.51 -4.44
N PHE A 43 -8.04 -13.24 -5.72
CA PHE A 43 -8.78 -14.10 -6.63
C PHE A 43 -7.88 -15.02 -7.48
N SER A 44 -6.56 -14.85 -7.46
CA SER A 44 -5.64 -15.68 -8.23
C SER A 44 -5.39 -17.04 -7.55
N PRO A 45 -5.79 -18.17 -8.19
CA PRO A 45 -5.65 -19.47 -7.54
C PRO A 45 -4.22 -19.99 -7.51
N TRP A 46 -3.31 -19.42 -8.30
CA TRP A 46 -2.02 -20.04 -8.59
C TRP A 46 -0.83 -19.47 -7.83
N TYR A 47 -0.85 -18.18 -7.45
CA TYR A 47 0.32 -17.49 -6.90
C TYR A 47 0.43 -17.49 -5.37
N PHE A 48 -0.70 -17.60 -4.63
CA PHE A 48 -0.73 -17.35 -3.18
C PHE A 48 -1.25 -18.52 -2.33
N TRP A 49 -1.13 -19.76 -2.79
CA TRP A 49 -1.60 -20.88 -1.98
C TRP A 49 -0.86 -21.05 -0.64
N ARG A 50 0.28 -20.37 -0.47
CA ARG A 50 1.05 -20.33 0.80
C ARG A 50 0.95 -19.01 1.58
N LEU A 51 0.34 -17.98 1.01
CA LEU A 51 0.19 -16.65 1.60
C LEU A 51 -1.27 -16.18 1.49
N THR A 52 -1.78 -15.50 2.54
CA THR A 52 -3.09 -14.86 2.50
C THR A 52 -2.91 -13.35 2.29
N PRO A 53 -3.32 -12.77 1.15
CA PRO A 53 -3.23 -11.35 0.92
C PRO A 53 -4.17 -10.58 1.86
N LYS A 54 -3.71 -9.44 2.33
CA LYS A 54 -4.44 -8.43 3.08
C LYS A 54 -4.12 -7.08 2.51
N ILE A 55 -5.11 -6.24 2.30
CA ILE A 55 -4.91 -4.96 1.64
C ILE A 55 -5.40 -3.85 2.55
N LYS A 56 -4.57 -2.84 2.74
CA LYS A 56 -4.87 -1.62 3.47
C LYS A 56 -4.58 -0.41 2.62
N VAL A 57 -5.62 0.23 2.12
CA VAL A 57 -5.53 1.43 1.29
C VAL A 57 -5.95 2.65 2.10
N VAL A 58 -5.25 3.76 1.88
CA VAL A 58 -5.64 5.10 2.31
C VAL A 58 -5.61 6.02 1.09
N HIS A 59 -6.77 6.29 0.53
CA HIS A 59 -6.89 7.15 -0.65
C HIS A 59 -6.30 8.54 -0.41
N GLY A 60 -5.54 9.03 -1.38
CA GLY A 60 -4.88 10.33 -1.31
C GLY A 60 -3.72 10.41 -0.32
N ALA A 61 -3.25 9.28 0.20
CA ALA A 61 -2.02 9.24 0.99
C ALA A 61 -0.83 9.64 0.12
N THR A 62 0.08 10.41 0.70
CA THR A 62 1.34 10.82 0.08
C THR A 62 2.50 10.59 1.04
N ALA A 63 3.67 10.25 0.53
CA ALA A 63 4.86 10.09 1.36
C ALA A 63 5.23 11.42 2.05
N THR A 64 5.16 12.54 1.34
CA THR A 64 5.34 13.88 1.93
C THR A 64 4.31 14.23 2.99
N GLY A 65 3.11 13.64 2.90
CA GLY A 65 2.01 13.88 3.85
C GLY A 65 2.10 13.06 5.13
N LEU A 66 2.91 12.01 5.17
CA LEU A 66 2.97 11.12 6.33
C LEU A 66 3.37 11.84 7.62
N ALA A 67 4.35 12.75 7.57
CA ALA A 67 4.77 13.51 8.75
C ALA A 67 3.95 14.78 9.03
N ASN A 68 2.93 15.07 8.21
CA ASN A 68 2.09 16.24 8.43
C ASN A 68 0.96 15.93 9.42
N PRO A 69 0.97 16.49 10.64
CA PRO A 69 -0.08 16.24 11.64
C PRO A 69 -1.45 16.75 11.19
N ASN A 70 -1.49 17.71 10.27
CA ASN A 70 -2.71 18.28 9.69
C ASN A 70 -3.09 17.62 8.36
N SER A 71 -2.54 16.46 8.05
CA SER A 71 -2.90 15.71 6.85
C SER A 71 -4.39 15.32 6.91
N LYS A 72 -5.15 15.62 5.85
CA LYS A 72 -6.56 15.22 5.76
C LYS A 72 -6.75 13.71 5.81
N THR A 73 -5.78 12.95 5.32
CA THR A 73 -5.87 11.48 5.26
C THR A 73 -5.48 10.79 6.55
N GLN A 74 -4.72 11.46 7.42
CA GLN A 74 -4.14 10.87 8.64
C GLN A 74 -3.45 9.52 8.38
N ALA A 75 -2.86 9.36 7.19
CA ALA A 75 -2.39 8.10 6.66
C ALA A 75 -1.35 7.43 7.57
N LEU A 76 -0.43 8.19 8.17
CA LEU A 76 0.59 7.64 9.06
C LEU A 76 -0.03 6.89 10.24
N GLY A 77 -0.95 7.52 10.96
CA GLY A 77 -1.62 6.89 12.11
C GLY A 77 -2.40 5.64 11.72
N ILE A 78 -3.09 5.68 10.57
CA ILE A 78 -3.83 4.55 10.05
C ILE A 78 -2.89 3.38 9.71
N PHE A 79 -1.77 3.64 9.04
CA PHE A 79 -0.79 2.62 8.69
C PHE A 79 -0.10 2.05 9.92
N GLU A 80 0.32 2.89 10.86
CA GLU A 80 0.96 2.43 12.10
C GLU A 80 0.03 1.56 12.96
N ASN A 81 -1.23 1.96 13.11
CA ASN A 81 -2.22 1.18 13.83
C ASN A 81 -2.47 -0.16 13.13
N TYR A 82 -2.58 -0.15 11.80
CA TYR A 82 -2.73 -1.39 11.04
C TYR A 82 -1.52 -2.32 11.20
N LEU A 83 -0.30 -1.77 11.12
CA LEU A 83 0.93 -2.55 11.32
C LEU A 83 0.95 -3.20 12.70
N LYS A 84 0.64 -2.45 13.75
CA LYS A 84 0.63 -2.95 15.14
C LYS A 84 -0.44 -4.01 15.39
N GLU A 85 -1.63 -3.82 14.82
CA GLU A 85 -2.77 -4.70 15.14
C GLU A 85 -2.90 -5.93 14.23
N LYS A 86 -2.43 -5.86 12.99
CA LYS A 86 -2.73 -6.86 11.96
C LYS A 86 -1.53 -7.61 11.44
N VAL A 87 -0.32 -7.06 11.59
CA VAL A 87 0.92 -7.64 11.06
C VAL A 87 1.66 -8.41 12.16
N ASN A 88 2.01 -9.65 11.86
CA ASN A 88 2.79 -10.50 12.74
C ASN A 88 4.27 -10.59 12.28
N LYS A 89 5.12 -11.09 13.16
CA LYS A 89 6.57 -11.24 12.89
C LYS A 89 6.88 -12.03 11.61
N ASP A 90 6.05 -13.01 11.27
CA ASP A 90 6.28 -13.87 10.11
C ASP A 90 5.56 -13.43 8.83
N ASP A 91 4.77 -12.35 8.92
CA ASP A 91 4.04 -11.82 7.76
C ASP A 91 4.97 -10.98 6.87
N TYR A 92 4.62 -10.89 5.59
CA TYR A 92 5.25 -9.98 4.63
C TYR A 92 4.46 -8.68 4.57
N VAL A 93 5.16 -7.57 4.41
CA VAL A 93 4.56 -6.25 4.16
C VAL A 93 5.09 -5.71 2.85
N VAL A 94 4.20 -5.31 1.97
CA VAL A 94 4.50 -4.68 0.69
C VAL A 94 3.92 -3.27 0.71
N PHE A 95 4.77 -2.28 0.58
CA PHE A 95 4.36 -0.89 0.47
C PHE A 95 4.28 -0.43 -0.98
N GLN A 96 3.17 0.23 -1.32
CA GLN A 96 2.95 0.92 -2.59
C GLN A 96 2.51 2.35 -2.29
N LEU A 97 3.46 3.29 -2.30
CA LEU A 97 3.22 4.70 -2.00
C LEU A 97 4.22 5.55 -2.80
N GLY A 98 3.83 6.77 -3.13
CA GLY A 98 4.73 7.75 -3.74
C GLY A 98 4.36 8.15 -5.17
N GLU A 99 3.36 7.52 -5.79
CA GLU A 99 2.90 7.92 -7.12
C GLU A 99 2.39 9.37 -7.13
N VAL A 100 1.50 9.70 -6.19
CA VAL A 100 0.97 11.07 -6.05
C VAL A 100 2.09 12.07 -5.72
N ASP A 101 3.11 11.67 -4.99
CA ASP A 101 4.27 12.52 -4.72
C ASP A 101 5.07 12.82 -5.98
N CYS A 102 5.42 11.79 -6.75
CA CYS A 102 6.22 11.90 -7.97
C CYS A 102 5.43 12.55 -9.12
N GLY A 103 4.14 12.22 -9.26
CA GLY A 103 3.30 12.71 -10.34
C GLY A 103 2.81 14.15 -10.14
N PHE A 104 2.65 14.59 -8.88
CA PHE A 104 2.00 15.88 -8.64
C PHE A 104 2.48 16.61 -7.39
N ALA A 105 2.47 16.00 -6.20
CA ALA A 105 2.52 16.74 -4.95
C ALA A 105 3.84 17.49 -4.73
N ILE A 106 4.97 16.91 -5.11
CA ILE A 106 6.31 17.52 -5.01
C ILE A 106 6.39 18.76 -5.89
N TRP A 107 5.96 18.65 -7.15
CA TRP A 107 6.00 19.70 -8.15
C TRP A 107 5.07 20.85 -7.79
N PHE A 108 3.80 20.55 -7.45
CA PHE A 108 2.81 21.54 -7.03
C PHE A 108 3.26 22.34 -5.81
N ARG A 109 3.87 21.68 -4.83
CA ARG A 109 4.36 22.36 -3.62
C ARG A 109 5.60 23.21 -3.91
N ALA A 110 6.48 22.74 -4.78
CA ALA A 110 7.64 23.50 -5.22
C ALA A 110 7.21 24.81 -5.90
N GLU A 111 6.30 24.73 -6.85
CA GLU A 111 5.79 25.87 -7.59
C GLU A 111 5.00 26.82 -6.70
N LYS A 112 3.94 26.32 -6.05
CA LYS A 112 3.01 27.15 -5.27
C LYS A 112 3.62 27.79 -4.03
N ARG A 113 4.65 27.17 -3.44
CA ARG A 113 5.26 27.62 -2.18
C ARG A 113 6.70 28.06 -2.32
N GLY A 114 7.24 28.08 -3.53
CA GLY A 114 8.66 28.39 -3.79
C GLY A 114 9.63 27.41 -3.10
N LEU A 115 9.21 26.16 -2.88
CA LEU A 115 10.02 25.17 -2.18
C LEU A 115 10.92 24.41 -3.16
N SER A 116 12.12 24.06 -2.74
CA SER A 116 13.03 23.24 -3.53
C SER A 116 12.46 21.84 -3.77
N ILE A 117 12.37 21.42 -5.04
CA ILE A 117 11.99 20.05 -5.45
C ILE A 117 12.85 19.03 -4.70
N LYS A 118 14.17 19.24 -4.66
CA LYS A 118 15.10 18.36 -3.94
C LYS A 118 14.73 18.20 -2.45
N LYS A 119 14.38 19.29 -1.77
CA LYS A 119 13.97 19.25 -0.37
C LYS A 119 12.64 18.51 -0.20
N GLN A 120 11.68 18.69 -1.10
CA GLN A 120 10.40 17.97 -1.05
C GLN A 120 10.57 16.48 -1.32
N THR A 121 11.41 16.11 -2.27
CA THR A 121 11.76 14.71 -2.55
C THR A 121 12.43 14.07 -1.33
N GLN A 122 13.41 14.76 -0.74
CA GLN A 122 14.08 14.25 0.47
C GLN A 122 13.10 14.04 1.62
N LEU A 123 12.19 15.00 1.84
CA LEU A 123 11.14 14.87 2.86
C LEU A 123 10.24 13.64 2.62
N ALA A 124 9.86 13.38 1.37
CA ALA A 124 9.08 12.20 1.01
C ALA A 124 9.84 10.91 1.33
N ILE A 125 11.13 10.85 0.96
CA ILE A 125 12.01 9.71 1.21
C ILE A 125 12.17 9.47 2.71
N ASP A 126 12.44 10.51 3.49
CA ASP A 126 12.66 10.40 4.95
C ASP A 126 11.41 9.89 5.65
N ASN A 127 10.25 10.47 5.35
CA ASN A 127 8.98 10.07 5.92
C ASN A 127 8.62 8.62 5.58
N TYR A 128 8.81 8.24 4.32
CA TYR A 128 8.51 6.89 3.88
C TYR A 128 9.48 5.88 4.49
N SER A 129 10.77 6.21 4.55
CA SER A 129 11.79 5.38 5.19
C SER A 129 11.48 5.12 6.66
N ASN A 130 11.00 6.14 7.40
CA ASN A 130 10.57 5.98 8.78
C ASN A 130 9.43 4.97 8.92
N LEU A 131 8.43 5.02 8.04
CA LEU A 131 7.33 4.06 8.04
C LEU A 131 7.81 2.63 7.74
N ILE A 132 8.73 2.49 6.76
CA ILE A 132 9.35 1.21 6.39
C ILE A 132 10.14 0.62 7.57
N GLN A 133 10.91 1.45 8.29
CA GLN A 133 11.67 1.01 9.46
C GLN A 133 10.75 0.51 10.58
N LYS A 134 9.63 1.20 10.85
CA LYS A 134 8.62 0.76 11.82
C LYS A 134 8.01 -0.60 11.43
N SER A 135 7.70 -0.80 10.15
CA SER A 135 7.23 -2.08 9.65
C SER A 135 8.28 -3.18 9.84
N SER A 136 9.52 -2.90 9.46
CA SER A 136 10.62 -3.87 9.55
C SER A 136 10.93 -4.29 10.98
N ALA A 137 10.70 -3.41 11.95
CA ALA A 137 10.82 -3.74 13.37
C ALA A 137 9.75 -4.75 13.83
N ILE A 138 8.56 -4.72 13.23
CA ILE A 138 7.45 -5.63 13.56
C ILE A 138 7.62 -6.99 12.89
N ASN A 139 7.88 -7.01 11.57
CA ASN A 139 7.84 -8.23 10.75
C ASN A 139 9.21 -8.88 10.50
N GLY A 140 10.24 -8.50 11.25
CA GLY A 140 11.57 -9.09 11.13
C GLY A 140 12.23 -8.85 9.76
N LYS A 141 12.06 -7.65 9.20
CA LYS A 141 12.64 -7.21 7.92
C LYS A 141 12.05 -7.89 6.67
N LYS A 142 10.84 -8.43 6.75
CA LYS A 142 10.10 -8.96 5.59
C LYS A 142 9.27 -7.86 4.90
N THR A 143 9.87 -6.68 4.76
CA THR A 143 9.25 -5.51 4.14
C THR A 143 9.79 -5.34 2.73
N ILE A 144 8.87 -5.19 1.78
CA ILE A 144 9.12 -4.95 0.36
C ILE A 144 8.55 -3.57 0.01
N VAL A 145 9.26 -2.82 -0.79
CA VAL A 145 8.81 -1.52 -1.27
C VAL A 145 8.70 -1.58 -2.78
N CYS A 146 7.50 -1.31 -3.29
CA CYS A 146 7.31 -1.13 -4.73
C CYS A 146 7.84 0.26 -5.13
N SER A 147 8.41 0.36 -6.32
CA SER A 147 8.73 1.66 -6.90
C SER A 147 7.46 2.48 -7.09
N ALA A 148 7.58 3.81 -7.01
CA ALA A 148 6.50 4.69 -7.44
C ALA A 148 6.19 4.42 -8.91
N VAL A 149 4.91 4.44 -9.26
CA VAL A 149 4.48 4.34 -10.66
C VAL A 149 4.95 5.60 -11.37
N LEU A 150 5.51 5.45 -12.57
CA LEU A 150 5.91 6.60 -13.37
C LEU A 150 4.65 7.39 -13.77
N PRO A 151 4.69 8.73 -13.66
CA PRO A 151 3.57 9.56 -14.08
C PRO A 151 3.31 9.38 -15.58
N THR A 152 2.05 9.29 -15.95
CA THR A 152 1.60 9.19 -17.35
C THR A 152 1.63 10.54 -18.09
N ILE A 153 2.06 11.59 -17.43
CA ILE A 153 2.11 12.93 -17.97
C ILE A 153 3.29 13.01 -18.97
N GLN A 154 2.96 13.28 -20.23
CA GLN A 154 3.98 13.51 -21.26
C GLN A 154 4.52 14.94 -21.18
N GLU A 155 5.81 15.13 -21.56
CA GLU A 155 6.37 16.45 -21.72
C GLU A 155 5.52 17.28 -22.68
N GLY A 156 5.14 18.51 -22.25
CA GLY A 156 4.30 19.41 -23.03
C GLY A 156 2.80 19.37 -22.72
N SER A 157 2.33 18.53 -21.80
CA SER A 157 0.97 18.66 -21.29
C SER A 157 0.86 19.90 -20.41
N ASN A 158 -0.01 20.84 -20.81
CA ASN A 158 -0.37 22.00 -19.98
C ASN A 158 -1.22 21.50 -18.79
N PHE A 159 -0.85 21.92 -17.59
CA PHE A 159 -1.63 21.71 -16.37
C PHE A 159 -2.72 22.76 -16.22
#